data_dc18dfa6722f5099c93b9ee15011ff1a
#
_entry.id   dc18dfa6722f5099c93b9ee15011ff1a
#
_cell.length_a   1.000
_cell.length_b   1.000
_cell.length_c   1.000
_cell.angle_alpha   90.00
_cell.angle_beta   90.00
_cell.angle_gamma   90.00
#
_symmetry.space_group_name_H-M   'P 1'
#
loop_
_entity.id
_entity.type
_entity.pdbx_description
1 polymer ?
#
loop_
_entity_poly.entity_id
_entity_poly.type
_entity_poly.pdbx_seq_one_letter_code
_entity_poly.pdbx_strand_id
1 'polypeptide(L)'
;MGNEQQQWLSPEQVSNYLNDGVLVVDDLLSPSEVSDAQTSLAQTLLDDLNVDVSNLHETGHNLTKASSTNGAGGVLDIFYPQWKMKIATNEKLFRMTCQLWKEAYCNGEKEDDVRWHPYGTFDYNRGYMYIDRIGFRLPTTLAERIGEANSSNEEVNNNTSATKKKKRPRAIQRSLTPHFDLCPETFHDVTNKNKWRPIQCFVSLTDNLLPNTGGFEAAPGFHREFHSWVQHGRRLNCSDDDENDAEKSGTTSKQQSCIGEYTHVHDRSLMKRVQHIPVKAGSVVFWDNRLPHGNSYRNDNNYDPTIHSSAAPLESCGARAVVYCSFLPDISINRTFVQRQLVDWKMGRAPRVGDRWMKQDEDDDKDCDQNNTMELQLSTLGRQLIGLDEW
;
A
#
# COMPACT_ATOMS: atom_id res chain seq x y z
N MET A 1 14.28 -37.81 -13.80
CA MET A 1 13.63 -36.81 -14.63
C MET A 1 13.48 -35.60 -13.77
N GLY A 2 14.28 -34.54 -14.02
CA GLY A 2 14.19 -33.31 -13.22
C GLY A 2 12.85 -32.68 -13.49
N ASN A 3 12.08 -32.40 -12.42
CA ASN A 3 10.92 -31.51 -12.51
C ASN A 3 11.45 -30.15 -12.96
N GLU A 4 11.27 -29.78 -14.23
CA GLU A 4 11.39 -28.40 -14.65
C GLU A 4 10.38 -27.60 -13.83
N GLN A 5 10.88 -26.87 -12.85
CA GLN A 5 10.05 -25.98 -12.07
C GLN A 5 9.44 -24.95 -13.03
N GLN A 6 8.13 -24.87 -13.09
CA GLN A 6 7.43 -23.90 -13.93
C GLN A 6 7.97 -22.51 -13.62
N GLN A 7 8.52 -21.86 -14.65
CA GLN A 7 9.05 -20.50 -14.55
C GLN A 7 7.90 -19.50 -14.76
N TRP A 8 7.64 -18.66 -13.75
CA TRP A 8 6.55 -17.69 -13.76
C TRP A 8 6.99 -16.31 -14.27
N LEU A 9 8.26 -15.95 -14.04
CA LEU A 9 8.91 -14.75 -14.53
C LEU A 9 10.05 -15.15 -15.45
N SER A 10 10.25 -14.42 -16.55
CA SER A 10 11.38 -14.64 -17.42
C SER A 10 12.72 -14.30 -16.72
N PRO A 11 13.87 -14.83 -17.17
CA PRO A 11 15.18 -14.45 -16.64
C PRO A 11 15.45 -12.95 -16.73
N GLU A 12 14.94 -12.29 -17.79
CA GLU A 12 15.04 -10.84 -17.96
C GLU A 12 14.24 -10.09 -16.90
N GLN A 13 12.99 -10.51 -16.63
CA GLN A 13 12.15 -9.90 -15.59
C GLN A 13 12.79 -10.03 -14.21
N VAL A 14 13.35 -11.20 -13.89
CA VAL A 14 14.08 -11.41 -12.63
C VAL A 14 15.32 -10.50 -12.57
N SER A 15 16.10 -10.43 -13.65
CA SER A 15 17.28 -9.56 -13.73
C SER A 15 16.91 -8.08 -13.54
N ASN A 16 15.83 -7.62 -14.18
CA ASN A 16 15.34 -6.26 -14.03
C ASN A 16 14.93 -5.97 -12.57
N TYR A 17 14.20 -6.91 -11.92
CA TYR A 17 13.88 -6.76 -10.51
C TYR A 17 15.13 -6.69 -9.61
N LEU A 18 16.11 -7.55 -9.83
CA LEU A 18 17.36 -7.54 -9.04
C LEU A 18 18.17 -6.26 -9.24
N ASN A 19 18.09 -5.63 -10.41
CA ASN A 19 18.79 -4.40 -10.70
C ASN A 19 18.04 -3.17 -10.18
N ASP A 20 16.73 -3.11 -10.39
CA ASP A 20 15.92 -1.90 -10.14
C ASP A 20 15.16 -1.96 -8.81
N GLY A 21 14.94 -3.16 -8.26
CA GLY A 21 14.11 -3.38 -7.08
C GLY A 21 12.62 -3.11 -7.33
N VAL A 22 12.24 -2.87 -8.57
CA VAL A 22 10.85 -2.71 -9.02
C VAL A 22 10.65 -3.46 -10.33
N LEU A 23 9.50 -4.12 -10.47
CA LEU A 23 9.13 -4.88 -11.65
C LEU A 23 7.65 -4.71 -11.95
N VAL A 24 7.32 -4.36 -13.18
CA VAL A 24 5.96 -4.40 -13.71
C VAL A 24 5.80 -5.66 -14.55
N VAL A 25 4.77 -6.43 -14.27
CA VAL A 25 4.40 -7.61 -15.07
C VAL A 25 3.00 -7.39 -15.61
N ASP A 26 2.90 -7.27 -16.92
CA ASP A 26 1.64 -7.07 -17.61
C ASP A 26 0.78 -8.34 -17.61
N ASP A 27 -0.52 -8.17 -17.83
CA ASP A 27 -1.47 -9.26 -18.07
C ASP A 27 -1.56 -10.31 -16.93
N LEU A 28 -1.48 -9.84 -15.67
CA LEU A 28 -1.83 -10.70 -14.54
C LEU A 28 -3.33 -11.01 -14.56
N LEU A 29 -4.14 -9.98 -14.81
CA LEU A 29 -5.59 -10.09 -15.04
C LEU A 29 -5.89 -9.84 -16.51
N SER A 30 -6.81 -10.63 -17.06
CA SER A 30 -7.38 -10.40 -18.39
C SER A 30 -8.25 -9.12 -18.41
N PRO A 31 -8.53 -8.53 -19.57
CA PRO A 31 -9.43 -7.37 -19.68
C PRO A 31 -10.81 -7.61 -19.04
N SER A 32 -11.36 -8.83 -19.16
CA SER A 32 -12.64 -9.17 -18.53
C SER A 32 -12.52 -9.22 -17.00
N GLU A 33 -11.44 -9.78 -16.43
CA GLU A 33 -11.23 -9.81 -14.99
C GLU A 33 -11.00 -8.39 -14.43
N VAL A 34 -10.35 -7.51 -15.18
CA VAL A 34 -10.24 -6.08 -14.82
C VAL A 34 -11.61 -5.41 -14.78
N SER A 35 -12.43 -5.59 -15.82
CA SER A 35 -13.79 -5.04 -15.88
C SER A 35 -14.67 -5.55 -14.73
N ASP A 36 -14.61 -6.85 -14.43
CA ASP A 36 -15.34 -7.45 -13.31
C ASP A 36 -14.89 -6.87 -11.96
N ALA A 37 -13.57 -6.67 -11.79
CA ALA A 37 -13.01 -6.09 -10.58
C ALA A 37 -13.38 -4.60 -10.42
N GLN A 38 -13.38 -3.82 -11.51
CA GLN A 38 -13.82 -2.42 -11.51
C GLN A 38 -15.31 -2.31 -11.13
N THR A 39 -16.15 -3.15 -11.71
CA THR A 39 -17.60 -3.20 -11.41
C THR A 39 -17.82 -3.58 -9.95
N SER A 40 -17.11 -4.58 -9.47
CA SER A 40 -17.19 -5.03 -8.07
C SER A 40 -16.70 -3.98 -7.08
N LEU A 41 -15.64 -3.24 -7.44
CA LEU A 41 -15.16 -2.11 -6.64
C LEU A 41 -16.20 -0.98 -6.60
N ALA A 42 -16.78 -0.59 -7.74
CA ALA A 42 -17.82 0.44 -7.78
C ALA A 42 -19.04 0.04 -6.93
N GLN A 43 -19.44 -1.24 -6.99
CA GLN A 43 -20.52 -1.76 -6.16
C GLN A 43 -20.18 -1.75 -4.66
N THR A 44 -18.95 -2.16 -4.29
CA THR A 44 -18.46 -2.09 -2.89
C THR A 44 -18.45 -0.66 -2.36
N LEU A 45 -18.01 0.30 -3.17
CA LEU A 45 -18.03 1.73 -2.79
C LEU A 45 -19.45 2.23 -2.57
N LEU A 46 -20.41 1.78 -3.39
CA LEU A 46 -21.81 2.14 -3.25
C LEU A 46 -22.45 1.52 -2.00
N ASP A 47 -22.30 0.21 -1.83
CA ASP A 47 -22.96 -0.54 -0.77
C ASP A 47 -22.40 -0.23 0.62
N ASP A 48 -21.06 -0.20 0.77
CA ASP A 48 -20.42 -0.06 2.07
C ASP A 48 -20.27 1.40 2.49
N LEU A 49 -20.06 2.32 1.52
CA LEU A 49 -19.73 3.71 1.80
C LEU A 49 -20.78 4.70 1.29
N ASN A 50 -21.78 4.26 0.54
CA ASN A 50 -22.73 5.13 -0.15
C ASN A 50 -22.01 6.12 -1.10
N VAL A 51 -21.01 5.61 -1.84
CA VAL A 51 -20.24 6.36 -2.84
C VAL A 51 -20.61 5.87 -4.23
N ASP A 52 -21.34 6.69 -4.96
CA ASP A 52 -21.68 6.47 -6.36
C ASP A 52 -20.57 7.06 -7.25
N VAL A 53 -19.83 6.21 -7.96
CA VAL A 53 -18.72 6.62 -8.85
C VAL A 53 -19.20 7.46 -10.02
N SER A 54 -20.49 7.38 -10.41
CA SER A 54 -21.09 8.22 -11.42
C SER A 54 -21.47 9.62 -10.91
N ASN A 55 -21.57 9.79 -9.59
CA ASN A 55 -21.94 11.04 -8.92
C ASN A 55 -21.00 11.37 -7.75
N LEU A 56 -19.69 11.41 -8.03
CA LEU A 56 -18.68 11.68 -7.02
C LEU A 56 -18.75 13.12 -6.46
N HIS A 57 -19.32 14.07 -7.18
CA HIS A 57 -19.49 15.42 -6.66
C HIS A 57 -20.34 15.46 -5.38
N GLU A 58 -21.37 14.65 -5.33
CA GLU A 58 -22.30 14.59 -4.20
C GLU A 58 -21.87 13.54 -3.17
N THR A 59 -21.44 12.36 -3.64
CA THR A 59 -21.21 11.19 -2.77
C THR A 59 -19.76 11.00 -2.34
N GLY A 60 -18.82 11.58 -3.07
CA GLY A 60 -17.37 11.33 -2.89
C GLY A 60 -16.82 11.73 -1.52
N HIS A 61 -17.49 12.63 -0.78
CA HIS A 61 -17.11 12.97 0.59
C HIS A 61 -17.16 11.75 1.53
N ASN A 62 -17.98 10.76 1.24
CA ASN A 62 -18.10 9.54 2.04
C ASN A 62 -16.83 8.68 2.01
N LEU A 63 -15.94 8.83 1.02
CA LEU A 63 -14.64 8.15 1.00
C LEU A 63 -13.81 8.42 2.26
N THR A 64 -14.03 9.55 2.91
CA THR A 64 -13.31 9.89 4.16
C THR A 64 -13.64 8.95 5.31
N LYS A 65 -14.80 8.27 5.28
CA LYS A 65 -15.23 7.32 6.32
C LYS A 65 -14.37 6.05 6.35
N ALA A 66 -13.85 5.66 5.19
CA ALA A 66 -13.01 4.47 5.04
C ALA A 66 -11.52 4.82 4.82
N SER A 67 -11.04 5.97 5.30
CA SER A 67 -9.66 6.39 5.10
C SER A 67 -8.93 6.65 6.41
N SER A 68 -8.33 5.61 7.00
CA SER A 68 -7.46 5.74 8.18
C SER A 68 -6.20 6.57 7.91
N THR A 69 -5.82 6.74 6.63
CA THR A 69 -4.69 7.58 6.23
C THR A 69 -5.03 9.06 6.09
N ASN A 70 -6.25 9.48 6.48
CA ASN A 70 -6.75 10.86 6.26
C ASN A 70 -6.60 11.31 4.80
N GLY A 71 -6.95 10.46 3.86
CA GLY A 71 -6.93 10.71 2.42
C GLY A 71 -5.55 10.61 1.76
N ALA A 72 -4.47 10.28 2.50
CA ALA A 72 -3.17 10.09 1.87
C ALA A 72 -3.20 8.88 0.93
N GLY A 73 -2.71 9.08 -0.31
CA GLY A 73 -2.64 8.05 -1.33
C GLY A 73 -3.98 7.63 -1.94
N GLY A 74 -5.12 8.15 -1.44
CA GLY A 74 -6.43 7.61 -1.76
C GLY A 74 -6.62 6.18 -1.22
N VAL A 75 -5.92 5.84 -0.13
CA VAL A 75 -6.01 4.50 0.49
C VAL A 75 -7.31 4.39 1.26
N LEU A 76 -8.04 3.29 1.02
CA LEU A 76 -9.32 2.97 1.65
C LEU A 76 -9.25 1.65 2.41
N ASP A 77 -9.81 1.62 3.60
CA ASP A 77 -9.84 0.50 4.54
C ASP A 77 -10.89 -0.55 4.13
N ILE A 78 -10.75 -1.07 2.92
CA ILE A 78 -11.56 -2.14 2.34
C ILE A 78 -10.69 -3.39 2.25
N PHE A 79 -11.00 -4.40 3.10
CA PHE A 79 -10.09 -5.54 3.31
C PHE A 79 -10.58 -6.85 2.69
N TYR A 80 -11.85 -7.20 2.84
CA TYR A 80 -12.34 -8.56 2.66
C TYR A 80 -13.33 -8.84 1.52
N PRO A 81 -13.73 -7.90 0.65
CA PRO A 81 -14.65 -8.25 -0.43
C PRO A 81 -14.16 -9.45 -1.23
N GLN A 82 -15.07 -10.37 -1.59
CA GLN A 82 -14.73 -11.62 -2.27
C GLN A 82 -13.91 -11.40 -3.55
N TRP A 83 -14.28 -10.38 -4.35
CA TRP A 83 -13.56 -10.04 -5.58
C TRP A 83 -12.10 -9.64 -5.31
N LYS A 84 -11.86 -8.86 -4.25
CA LYS A 84 -10.52 -8.43 -3.84
C LYS A 84 -9.70 -9.61 -3.33
N MET A 85 -10.30 -10.48 -2.51
CA MET A 85 -9.64 -11.67 -1.98
C MET A 85 -9.26 -12.64 -3.11
N LYS A 86 -10.10 -12.78 -4.15
CA LYS A 86 -9.77 -13.56 -5.35
C LYS A 86 -8.51 -13.04 -6.05
N ILE A 87 -8.35 -11.71 -6.18
CA ILE A 87 -7.13 -11.09 -6.75
C ILE A 87 -5.93 -11.33 -5.82
N ALA A 88 -6.08 -11.06 -4.52
CA ALA A 88 -4.99 -11.15 -3.55
C ALA A 88 -4.48 -12.60 -3.33
N THR A 89 -5.32 -13.61 -3.59
CA THR A 89 -4.96 -15.04 -3.51
C THR A 89 -4.70 -15.67 -4.88
N ASN A 90 -4.47 -14.87 -5.92
CA ASN A 90 -4.16 -15.36 -7.26
C ASN A 90 -2.87 -16.18 -7.25
N GLU A 91 -2.92 -17.42 -7.77
CA GLU A 91 -1.79 -18.34 -7.73
C GLU A 91 -0.58 -17.81 -8.53
N LYS A 92 -0.79 -17.25 -9.73
CA LYS A 92 0.29 -16.68 -10.55
C LYS A 92 1.01 -15.57 -9.79
N LEU A 93 0.26 -14.70 -9.10
CA LEU A 93 0.80 -13.62 -8.28
C LEU A 93 1.68 -14.15 -7.14
N PHE A 94 1.21 -15.15 -6.41
CA PHE A 94 1.97 -15.77 -5.33
C PHE A 94 3.24 -16.46 -5.85
N ARG A 95 3.13 -17.26 -6.93
CA ARG A 95 4.28 -17.99 -7.49
C ARG A 95 5.36 -17.06 -8.06
N MET A 96 4.96 -15.95 -8.69
CA MET A 96 5.92 -14.90 -9.08
C MET A 96 6.65 -14.32 -7.86
N THR A 97 5.92 -14.07 -6.78
CA THR A 97 6.54 -13.60 -5.52
C THR A 97 7.52 -14.64 -4.95
N CYS A 98 7.17 -15.93 -4.96
CA CYS A 98 8.07 -17.01 -4.55
C CYS A 98 9.36 -17.03 -5.36
N GLN A 99 9.25 -16.85 -6.69
CA GLN A 99 10.43 -16.79 -7.57
C GLN A 99 11.31 -15.58 -7.23
N LEU A 100 10.71 -14.40 -6.98
CA LEU A 100 11.46 -13.22 -6.56
C LEU A 100 12.11 -13.41 -5.19
N TRP A 101 11.43 -14.05 -4.23
CA TRP A 101 12.04 -14.37 -2.94
C TRP A 101 13.28 -15.26 -3.09
N LYS A 102 13.17 -16.31 -3.91
CA LYS A 102 14.28 -17.22 -4.19
C LYS A 102 15.52 -16.46 -4.70
N GLU A 103 15.30 -15.58 -5.66
CA GLU A 103 16.41 -14.90 -6.33
C GLU A 103 16.94 -13.69 -5.57
N ALA A 104 16.06 -12.97 -4.85
CA ALA A 104 16.43 -11.73 -4.18
C ALA A 104 16.82 -11.90 -2.70
N TYR A 105 16.37 -12.97 -2.03
CA TYR A 105 16.50 -13.08 -0.58
C TYR A 105 17.02 -14.44 -0.07
N CYS A 106 17.15 -15.48 -0.90
CA CYS A 106 17.60 -16.79 -0.44
C CYS A 106 19.11 -17.05 -0.65
N ASN A 107 19.82 -16.13 -1.30
CA ASN A 107 21.22 -16.36 -1.71
C ASN A 107 22.22 -15.39 -1.04
N GLY A 108 21.78 -14.57 -0.10
CA GLY A 108 22.66 -13.64 0.63
C GLY A 108 23.34 -14.33 1.80
N GLU A 109 24.68 -14.41 1.77
CA GLU A 109 25.48 -15.08 2.83
C GLU A 109 26.08 -14.08 3.83
N LYS A 110 26.23 -12.80 3.45
CA LYS A 110 26.92 -11.79 4.24
C LYS A 110 26.01 -10.58 4.48
N GLU A 111 26.18 -9.94 5.61
CA GLU A 111 25.38 -8.78 6.02
C GLU A 111 25.47 -7.56 5.07
N ASP A 112 26.55 -7.46 4.32
CA ASP A 112 26.74 -6.43 3.29
C ASP A 112 26.15 -6.80 1.91
N ASP A 113 25.73 -8.07 1.72
CA ASP A 113 25.04 -8.49 0.50
C ASP A 113 23.64 -7.88 0.43
N VAL A 114 23.30 -7.32 -0.71
CA VAL A 114 21.95 -6.75 -0.96
C VAL A 114 20.82 -7.76 -0.73
N ARG A 115 21.11 -9.06 -0.83
CA ARG A 115 20.16 -10.17 -0.61
C ARG A 115 20.10 -10.66 0.83
N TRP A 116 20.96 -10.12 1.69
CA TRP A 116 20.99 -10.51 3.09
C TRP A 116 19.80 -9.95 3.88
N HIS A 117 19.34 -10.71 4.85
CA HIS A 117 18.34 -10.31 5.84
C HIS A 117 18.56 -11.07 7.16
N PRO A 118 18.11 -10.52 8.31
CA PRO A 118 18.40 -11.10 9.63
C PRO A 118 17.50 -12.28 10.02
N TYR A 119 16.61 -12.76 9.15
CA TYR A 119 15.59 -13.77 9.49
C TYR A 119 16.01 -15.21 9.22
N GLY A 120 17.21 -15.45 8.72
CA GLY A 120 17.73 -16.78 8.40
C GLY A 120 17.08 -17.40 7.15
N THR A 121 17.37 -18.68 6.91
CA THR A 121 16.85 -19.41 5.75
C THR A 121 15.34 -19.68 5.89
N PHE A 122 14.63 -19.67 4.77
CA PHE A 122 13.21 -19.99 4.70
C PHE A 122 12.87 -20.75 3.41
N ASP A 123 11.74 -21.48 3.42
CA ASP A 123 11.21 -22.10 2.21
C ASP A 123 10.47 -21.05 1.39
N TYR A 124 11.07 -20.63 0.28
CA TYR A 124 10.49 -19.60 -0.60
C TYR A 124 9.19 -20.05 -1.31
N ASN A 125 8.83 -21.34 -1.26
CA ASN A 125 7.58 -21.84 -1.84
C ASN A 125 6.38 -21.71 -0.89
N ARG A 126 6.62 -21.31 0.36
CA ARG A 126 5.61 -21.17 1.42
C ARG A 126 5.56 -19.75 1.91
N GLY A 127 4.36 -19.32 2.22
CA GLY A 127 4.16 -17.98 2.76
C GLY A 127 2.70 -17.69 3.04
N TYR A 128 2.44 -16.49 3.46
CA TYR A 128 1.11 -16.05 3.87
C TYR A 128 0.77 -14.73 3.19
N MET A 129 -0.50 -14.49 2.99
CA MET A 129 -0.98 -13.21 2.50
C MET A 129 -0.96 -12.17 3.62
N TYR A 130 -0.43 -11.00 3.33
CA TYR A 130 -0.67 -9.79 4.09
C TYR A 130 -1.99 -9.17 3.61
N ILE A 131 -3.02 -9.17 4.45
CA ILE A 131 -4.32 -8.58 4.11
C ILE A 131 -4.17 -7.06 4.16
N ASP A 132 -4.22 -6.43 3.00
CA ASP A 132 -4.02 -5.00 2.83
C ASP A 132 -5.29 -4.33 2.29
N ARG A 133 -5.24 -3.06 2.05
CA ARG A 133 -6.29 -2.14 1.63
C ARG A 133 -6.45 -2.10 0.11
N ILE A 134 -7.26 -1.17 -0.36
CA ILE A 134 -7.29 -0.76 -1.76
C ILE A 134 -6.83 0.69 -1.90
N GLY A 135 -6.43 1.08 -3.12
CA GLY A 135 -6.23 2.47 -3.48
C GLY A 135 -7.34 2.91 -4.42
N PHE A 136 -7.98 4.05 -4.12
CA PHE A 136 -8.93 4.73 -4.99
C PHE A 136 -8.64 6.23 -4.93
N ARG A 137 -7.76 6.69 -5.82
CA ARG A 137 -7.24 8.05 -5.85
C ARG A 137 -7.97 8.89 -6.86
N LEU A 138 -8.79 9.83 -6.39
CA LEU A 138 -9.54 10.76 -7.23
C LEU A 138 -8.63 11.73 -7.99
N PRO A 139 -9.10 12.32 -9.11
CA PRO A 139 -8.51 13.52 -9.67
C PRO A 139 -8.33 14.61 -8.62
N THR A 140 -7.19 15.29 -8.65
CA THR A 140 -6.82 16.29 -7.64
C THR A 140 -7.87 17.39 -7.54
N THR A 141 -8.29 17.92 -8.68
CA THR A 141 -9.31 18.99 -8.75
C THR A 141 -10.67 18.57 -8.21
N LEU A 142 -11.07 17.30 -8.42
CA LEU A 142 -12.30 16.76 -7.87
C LEU A 142 -12.21 16.63 -6.33
N ALA A 143 -11.12 16.07 -5.82
CA ALA A 143 -10.89 15.91 -4.39
C ALA A 143 -10.86 17.27 -3.65
N GLU A 144 -10.32 18.32 -4.28
CA GLU A 144 -10.31 19.69 -3.77
C GLU A 144 -11.74 20.27 -3.70
N ARG A 145 -12.52 20.18 -4.79
CA ARG A 145 -13.90 20.67 -4.84
C ARG A 145 -14.81 20.02 -3.81
N ILE A 146 -14.71 18.70 -3.65
CA ILE A 146 -15.48 17.98 -2.63
C ILE A 146 -15.09 18.48 -1.22
N GLY A 147 -13.81 18.70 -0.95
CA GLY A 147 -13.32 19.22 0.33
C GLY A 147 -13.82 20.64 0.62
N GLU A 148 -13.90 21.50 -0.40
CA GLU A 148 -14.44 22.86 -0.29
C GLU A 148 -15.93 22.86 0.04
N ALA A 149 -16.72 22.01 -0.65
CA ALA A 149 -18.16 21.88 -0.42
C ALA A 149 -18.47 21.40 1.02
N ASN A 150 -17.71 20.42 1.52
CA ASN A 150 -17.87 19.94 2.90
C ASN A 150 -17.56 21.01 3.94
N SER A 151 -16.50 21.79 3.74
CA SER A 151 -16.11 22.86 4.66
C SER A 151 -17.17 23.96 4.76
N SER A 152 -17.84 24.26 3.65
CA SER A 152 -18.94 25.26 3.60
C SER A 152 -20.17 24.79 4.35
N ASN A 153 -20.50 23.51 4.30
CA ASN A 153 -21.65 22.94 5.01
C ASN A 153 -21.44 22.87 6.53
N GLU A 154 -20.21 22.68 7.02
CA GLU A 154 -19.89 22.70 8.46
C GLU A 154 -19.97 24.11 9.05
N GLU A 155 -19.64 25.17 8.30
CA GLU A 155 -19.73 26.56 8.76
C GLU A 155 -21.19 27.01 8.95
N VAL A 156 -22.14 26.52 8.17
CA VAL A 156 -23.57 26.86 8.29
C VAL A 156 -24.18 26.28 9.55
N ASN A 157 -23.69 25.13 10.04
CA ASN A 157 -24.23 24.47 11.24
C ASN A 157 -23.62 24.95 12.58
N ASN A 158 -22.53 25.72 12.56
CA ASN A 158 -21.82 26.16 13.76
C ASN A 158 -21.88 27.69 13.94
N ASN A 159 -23.09 28.23 14.17
CA ASN A 159 -23.32 29.64 14.52
C ASN A 159 -22.92 29.94 15.98
N THR A 160 -21.67 29.71 16.36
CA THR A 160 -21.13 30.21 17.64
C THR A 160 -19.94 31.12 17.40
N SER A 161 -20.17 32.37 17.70
CA SER A 161 -19.27 33.50 17.75
C SER A 161 -17.94 33.21 18.42
N ALA A 162 -16.90 33.05 17.62
CA ALA A 162 -15.51 33.33 18.00
C ALA A 162 -14.65 33.49 16.72
N THR A 163 -13.84 34.52 16.67
CA THR A 163 -12.88 34.86 15.62
C THR A 163 -11.84 33.75 15.39
N LYS A 164 -12.25 32.59 14.92
CA LYS A 164 -11.34 31.52 14.47
C LYS A 164 -10.90 31.88 13.07
N LYS A 165 -9.58 32.01 12.86
CA LYS A 165 -8.98 32.11 11.50
C LYS A 165 -9.58 31.01 10.64
N LYS A 166 -10.27 31.37 9.55
CA LYS A 166 -10.81 30.42 8.56
C LYS A 166 -9.67 29.48 8.13
N LYS A 167 -9.79 28.21 8.48
CA LYS A 167 -8.90 27.18 7.93
C LYS A 167 -9.20 27.05 6.43
N ARG A 168 -8.17 27.05 5.59
CA ARG A 168 -8.35 26.77 4.16
C ARG A 168 -9.02 25.40 4.02
N PRO A 169 -10.04 25.28 3.15
CA PRO A 169 -10.62 23.99 2.80
C PRO A 169 -9.51 23.00 2.43
N ARG A 170 -9.64 21.78 2.89
CA ARG A 170 -8.65 20.75 2.62
C ARG A 170 -9.24 19.72 1.67
N ALA A 171 -8.51 19.39 0.59
CA ALA A 171 -8.89 18.28 -0.28
C ALA A 171 -9.15 16.99 0.52
N ILE A 172 -10.17 16.23 0.16
CA ILE A 172 -10.52 14.97 0.84
C ILE A 172 -9.46 13.89 0.63
N GLN A 173 -8.65 14.01 -0.42
CA GLN A 173 -7.52 13.13 -0.71
C GLN A 173 -6.28 13.94 -1.10
N ARG A 174 -5.11 13.39 -0.84
CA ARG A 174 -3.81 13.94 -1.17
C ARG A 174 -2.84 12.85 -1.64
N SER A 175 -1.68 13.24 -2.16
CA SER A 175 -0.61 12.29 -2.49
C SER A 175 -0.13 11.54 -1.25
N LEU A 176 0.43 10.38 -1.48
CA LEU A 176 1.27 9.67 -0.53
C LEU A 176 2.72 9.96 -0.92
N THR A 177 3.35 10.87 -0.16
CA THR A 177 4.73 11.30 -0.43
C THR A 177 5.71 10.13 -0.32
N PRO A 178 6.89 10.20 -0.96
CA PRO A 178 7.87 9.13 -0.89
C PRO A 178 8.24 8.76 0.55
N HIS A 179 8.20 7.45 0.82
CA HIS A 179 8.39 6.88 2.14
C HIS A 179 8.96 5.46 2.01
N PHE A 180 9.35 4.91 3.14
CA PHE A 180 9.59 3.48 3.35
C PHE A 180 8.51 2.92 4.24
N ASP A 181 8.02 1.72 3.94
CA ASP A 181 7.18 0.92 4.86
C ASP A 181 8.06 0.05 5.77
N LEU A 182 9.13 0.61 6.22
CA LEU A 182 10.05 0.06 7.20
C LEU A 182 10.74 1.19 7.96
N CYS A 183 11.32 0.88 9.11
CA CYS A 183 12.22 1.79 9.79
C CYS A 183 13.67 1.47 9.39
N PRO A 184 14.37 2.36 8.66
CA PRO A 184 15.75 2.11 8.26
C PRO A 184 16.68 1.91 9.46
N GLU A 185 16.46 2.61 10.58
CA GLU A 185 17.30 2.55 11.78
C GLU A 185 17.24 1.19 12.47
N THR A 186 16.10 0.53 12.41
CA THR A 186 15.86 -0.78 13.03
C THR A 186 15.78 -1.91 12.01
N PHE A 187 16.29 -1.71 10.80
CA PHE A 187 16.19 -2.72 9.74
C PHE A 187 16.82 -4.06 10.15
N HIS A 188 17.96 -4.00 10.85
CA HIS A 188 18.69 -5.19 11.33
C HIS A 188 18.17 -5.72 12.68
N ASP A 189 17.34 -4.97 13.39
CA ASP A 189 16.77 -5.37 14.68
C ASP A 189 15.48 -6.16 14.47
N VAL A 190 15.53 -7.46 14.72
CA VAL A 190 14.38 -8.36 14.63
C VAL A 190 13.51 -8.36 15.89
N THR A 191 14.00 -7.84 17.00
CA THR A 191 13.34 -7.97 18.32
C THR A 191 12.06 -7.14 18.42
N ASN A 192 12.02 -6.01 17.72
CA ASN A 192 10.90 -5.06 17.73
C ASN A 192 10.05 -5.12 16.46
N LYS A 193 10.23 -6.15 15.64
CA LYS A 193 9.42 -6.35 14.43
C LYS A 193 8.26 -7.28 14.74
N ASN A 194 7.12 -7.00 14.11
CA ASN A 194 5.95 -7.86 14.20
C ASN A 194 5.74 -8.71 12.93
N LYS A 195 6.38 -8.35 11.81
CA LYS A 195 6.37 -9.07 10.54
C LYS A 195 7.59 -8.72 9.69
N TRP A 196 7.85 -9.53 8.68
CA TRP A 196 8.78 -9.23 7.60
C TRP A 196 8.12 -9.40 6.24
N ARG A 197 8.03 -8.31 5.50
CA ARG A 197 7.43 -8.21 4.17
C ARG A 197 8.47 -7.65 3.20
N PRO A 198 9.38 -8.50 2.67
CA PRO A 198 10.51 -8.03 1.85
C PRO A 198 10.08 -7.45 0.50
N ILE A 199 9.02 -7.98 -0.09
CA ILE A 199 8.46 -7.55 -1.37
C ILE A 199 7.03 -7.12 -1.14
N GLN A 200 6.70 -5.97 -1.69
CA GLN A 200 5.34 -5.47 -1.74
C GLN A 200 4.82 -5.52 -3.18
N CYS A 201 3.53 -5.60 -3.35
CA CYS A 201 2.92 -5.50 -4.67
C CYS A 201 1.51 -4.92 -4.64
N PHE A 202 1.08 -4.44 -5.78
CA PHE A 202 -0.32 -4.13 -6.06
C PHE A 202 -0.70 -4.58 -7.47
N VAL A 203 -1.98 -4.85 -7.67
CA VAL A 203 -2.58 -5.08 -8.99
C VAL A 203 -3.34 -3.82 -9.40
N SER A 204 -3.04 -3.30 -10.59
CA SER A 204 -3.70 -2.10 -11.11
C SER A 204 -5.02 -2.44 -11.78
N LEU A 205 -6.06 -1.69 -11.44
CA LEU A 205 -7.37 -1.80 -12.08
C LEU A 205 -7.61 -0.69 -13.11
N THR A 206 -6.72 0.31 -13.18
CA THR A 206 -6.80 1.43 -14.14
C THR A 206 -5.44 1.67 -14.76
N ASP A 207 -5.41 2.26 -15.94
CA ASP A 207 -4.18 2.70 -16.58
C ASP A 207 -3.55 3.89 -15.85
N ASN A 208 -2.23 3.82 -15.65
CA ASN A 208 -1.41 4.89 -15.09
C ASN A 208 -0.12 5.01 -15.89
N LEU A 209 -0.25 5.32 -17.18
CA LEU A 209 0.87 5.32 -18.13
C LEU A 209 1.67 6.61 -18.12
N LEU A 210 1.06 7.72 -17.71
CA LEU A 210 1.68 9.04 -17.74
C LEU A 210 1.96 9.56 -16.33
N PRO A 211 3.00 10.37 -16.13
CA PRO A 211 3.21 11.10 -14.88
C PRO A 211 1.98 11.94 -14.50
N ASN A 212 1.82 12.22 -13.23
CA ASN A 212 0.72 13.02 -12.67
C ASN A 212 -0.69 12.43 -12.91
N THR A 213 -0.80 11.11 -13.04
CA THR A 213 -2.10 10.41 -13.07
C THR A 213 -2.44 9.75 -11.73
N GLY A 214 -1.82 10.19 -10.63
CA GLY A 214 -1.96 9.55 -9.32
C GLY A 214 -1.18 8.24 -9.20
N GLY A 215 -0.37 7.90 -10.23
CA GLY A 215 0.34 6.65 -10.39
C GLY A 215 1.44 6.40 -9.37
N PHE A 216 1.97 5.18 -9.38
CA PHE A 216 3.05 4.74 -8.52
C PHE A 216 4.38 5.41 -8.89
N GLU A 217 5.12 5.81 -7.88
CA GLU A 217 6.46 6.40 -8.01
C GLU A 217 7.43 5.67 -7.09
N ALA A 218 8.65 5.42 -7.58
CA ALA A 218 9.71 4.77 -6.82
C ALA A 218 11.09 5.30 -7.25
N ALA A 219 12.14 4.95 -6.50
CA ALA A 219 13.53 5.23 -6.85
C ALA A 219 14.26 3.94 -7.27
N PRO A 220 14.18 3.49 -8.54
CA PRO A 220 14.80 2.25 -9.00
C PRO A 220 16.28 2.18 -8.67
N GLY A 221 16.74 0.98 -8.29
CA GLY A 221 18.14 0.69 -7.96
C GLY A 221 18.57 1.08 -6.55
N PHE A 222 17.79 1.89 -5.82
CA PHE A 222 18.18 2.36 -4.50
C PHE A 222 18.30 1.24 -3.46
N HIS A 223 17.52 0.17 -3.56
CA HIS A 223 17.60 -0.97 -2.62
C HIS A 223 19.01 -1.55 -2.49
N ARG A 224 19.83 -1.44 -3.54
CA ARG A 224 21.24 -1.87 -3.51
C ARG A 224 22.14 -0.95 -2.71
N GLU A 225 21.76 0.28 -2.52
CA GLU A 225 22.47 1.30 -1.76
C GLU A 225 21.92 1.45 -0.34
N PHE A 226 20.78 0.82 -0.04
CA PHE A 226 20.02 1.02 1.20
C PHE A 226 20.87 0.84 2.46
N HIS A 227 21.66 -0.24 2.56
CA HIS A 227 22.49 -0.51 3.73
C HIS A 227 23.56 0.58 3.92
N SER A 228 24.27 0.95 2.87
CA SER A 228 25.29 2.01 2.96
C SER A 228 24.66 3.38 3.24
N TRP A 229 23.48 3.66 2.69
CA TRP A 229 22.72 4.87 2.97
C TRP A 229 22.27 4.94 4.44
N VAL A 230 21.79 3.85 5.01
CA VAL A 230 21.44 3.78 6.43
C VAL A 230 22.64 4.04 7.31
N GLN A 231 23.81 3.46 6.98
CA GLN A 231 25.03 3.58 7.77
C GLN A 231 25.68 4.96 7.67
N HIS A 232 25.68 5.59 6.50
CA HIS A 232 26.50 6.78 6.21
C HIS A 232 25.68 7.99 5.74
N GLY A 233 24.66 7.80 4.93
CA GLY A 233 23.97 8.88 4.22
C GLY A 233 23.00 9.68 5.08
N ARG A 234 22.40 9.05 6.08
CA ARG A 234 21.37 9.68 6.91
C ARG A 234 21.94 10.70 7.89
N ARG A 235 23.22 10.59 8.24
CA ARG A 235 23.92 11.51 9.14
C ARG A 235 24.31 12.84 8.47
N LEU A 236 24.43 12.87 7.14
CA LEU A 236 24.91 14.05 6.40
C LEU A 236 23.80 15.06 6.07
N ASN A 237 22.54 14.64 6.06
CA ASN A 237 21.42 15.50 5.66
C ASN A 237 20.62 16.10 6.83
N CYS A 238 21.00 15.81 8.06
CA CYS A 238 20.38 16.37 9.28
C CYS A 238 21.14 17.57 9.87
N SER A 239 22.24 18.03 9.23
CA SER A 239 23.20 18.90 9.94
C SER A 239 23.35 20.33 9.46
N ASP A 240 22.80 20.77 8.33
CA ASP A 240 23.25 22.05 7.79
C ASP A 240 22.23 23.20 7.77
N ASP A 241 20.93 22.96 8.02
CA ASP A 241 19.93 24.05 7.98
C ASP A 241 19.26 24.37 9.34
N ASP A 242 19.48 23.55 10.40
CA ASP A 242 18.76 23.70 11.68
C ASP A 242 19.61 24.26 12.84
N GLU A 243 20.90 24.54 12.64
CA GLU A 243 21.76 25.10 13.72
C GLU A 243 21.33 26.51 14.16
N ASN A 244 20.66 27.28 13.30
CA ASN A 244 20.22 28.62 13.66
C ASN A 244 18.90 28.69 14.41
N ASP A 245 18.08 27.61 14.40
CA ASP A 245 16.82 27.56 15.16
C ASP A 245 16.93 26.73 16.47
N ALA A 246 17.96 25.92 16.64
CA ALA A 246 18.16 25.06 17.81
C ALA A 246 18.54 25.87 19.09
N GLU A 247 19.17 27.03 18.96
CA GLU A 247 19.50 27.90 20.11
C GLU A 247 18.26 28.56 20.75
N LYS A 248 17.13 28.61 20.04
CA LYS A 248 15.91 29.26 20.55
C LYS A 248 14.94 28.32 21.27
N SER A 249 15.06 27.02 21.16
CA SER A 249 14.06 26.09 21.72
C SER A 249 14.53 25.20 22.87
N GLY A 250 15.81 25.20 23.22
CA GLY A 250 16.30 24.39 24.35
C GLY A 250 16.06 22.88 24.22
N THR A 251 15.70 22.42 23.05
CA THR A 251 15.44 21.02 22.73
C THR A 251 16.62 20.45 21.95
N THR A 252 17.45 19.65 22.64
CA THR A 252 18.38 18.71 21.96
C THR A 252 17.67 18.09 20.77
N SER A 253 18.33 18.10 19.61
CA SER A 253 17.87 17.46 18.37
C SER A 253 17.40 16.04 18.71
N LYS A 254 16.10 15.87 18.94
CA LYS A 254 15.50 14.54 19.07
C LYS A 254 15.69 13.89 17.72
N GLN A 255 16.64 12.96 17.65
CA GLN A 255 16.66 11.91 16.65
C GLN A 255 15.21 11.54 16.36
N GLN A 256 14.72 11.84 15.15
CA GLN A 256 13.35 11.53 14.78
C GLN A 256 13.26 10.01 14.71
N SER A 257 12.97 9.40 15.86
CA SER A 257 12.81 7.96 15.98
C SER A 257 11.71 7.54 15.00
N CYS A 258 11.99 6.50 14.22
CA CYS A 258 10.97 5.88 13.39
C CYS A 258 9.79 5.54 14.28
N ILE A 259 8.64 6.14 14.02
CA ILE A 259 7.43 5.82 14.74
C ILE A 259 6.72 4.74 13.94
N GLY A 260 6.89 3.48 14.35
CA GLY A 260 6.37 2.31 13.64
C GLY A 260 7.20 1.97 12.39
N GLU A 261 6.58 1.33 11.43
CA GLU A 261 7.21 0.85 10.19
C GLU A 261 7.16 1.85 9.03
N TYR A 262 6.66 3.05 9.23
CA TYR A 262 6.54 4.08 8.20
C TYR A 262 7.55 5.20 8.43
N THR A 263 8.35 5.52 7.39
CA THR A 263 9.35 6.57 7.47
C THR A 263 9.30 7.44 6.22
N HIS A 264 9.04 8.74 6.38
CA HIS A 264 9.11 9.70 5.28
C HIS A 264 10.55 9.88 4.79
N VAL A 265 10.71 10.03 3.48
CA VAL A 265 11.99 10.36 2.86
C VAL A 265 12.16 11.89 2.90
N HIS A 266 13.18 12.37 3.62
CA HIS A 266 13.55 13.79 3.68
C HIS A 266 14.81 14.11 2.86
N ASP A 267 15.59 13.10 2.45
CA ASP A 267 16.78 13.25 1.63
C ASP A 267 16.43 13.81 0.25
N ARG A 268 16.83 15.05 0.00
CA ARG A 268 16.56 15.74 -1.27
C ARG A 268 17.23 15.07 -2.47
N SER A 269 18.39 14.44 -2.28
CA SER A 269 19.10 13.75 -3.36
C SER A 269 18.34 12.48 -3.76
N LEU A 270 17.83 11.74 -2.78
CA LEU A 270 17.02 10.56 -2.98
C LEU A 270 15.65 10.91 -3.58
N MET A 271 15.02 11.98 -3.12
CA MET A 271 13.75 12.50 -3.68
C MET A 271 13.85 12.79 -5.19
N LYS A 272 14.98 13.25 -5.68
CA LYS A 272 15.20 13.51 -7.13
C LYS A 272 15.29 12.22 -7.97
N ARG A 273 15.51 11.08 -7.33
CA ARG A 273 15.58 9.77 -8.01
C ARG A 273 14.22 9.11 -8.12
N VAL A 274 13.23 9.59 -7.35
CA VAL A 274 11.86 9.09 -7.41
C VAL A 274 11.25 9.48 -8.75
N GLN A 275 10.78 8.49 -9.48
CA GLN A 275 10.21 8.66 -10.81
C GLN A 275 8.93 7.86 -10.96
N HIS A 276 8.08 8.29 -11.87
CA HIS A 276 6.87 7.59 -12.25
C HIS A 276 7.18 6.23 -12.88
N ILE A 277 6.44 5.22 -12.46
CA ILE A 277 6.49 3.86 -13.02
C ILE A 277 5.20 3.66 -13.82
N PRO A 278 5.27 3.57 -15.16
CA PRO A 278 4.08 3.34 -16.00
C PRO A 278 3.46 1.95 -15.72
N VAL A 279 2.16 1.90 -15.53
CA VAL A 279 1.42 0.67 -15.21
C VAL A 279 0.12 0.63 -15.98
N LYS A 280 -0.16 -0.48 -16.69
CA LYS A 280 -1.44 -0.75 -17.34
C LYS A 280 -2.43 -1.39 -16.37
N ALA A 281 -3.70 -1.24 -16.65
CA ALA A 281 -4.75 -2.03 -16.00
C ALA A 281 -4.50 -3.54 -16.21
N GLY A 282 -4.72 -4.34 -15.17
CA GLY A 282 -4.44 -5.78 -15.18
C GLY A 282 -2.99 -6.15 -14.88
N SER A 283 -2.06 -5.19 -14.81
CA SER A 283 -0.67 -5.44 -14.47
C SER A 283 -0.47 -5.52 -12.96
N VAL A 284 0.57 -6.26 -12.54
CA VAL A 284 1.08 -6.22 -11.17
C VAL A 284 2.40 -5.47 -11.12
N VAL A 285 2.58 -4.71 -10.06
CA VAL A 285 3.85 -4.07 -9.71
C VAL A 285 4.40 -4.72 -8.45
N PHE A 286 5.63 -5.22 -8.52
CA PHE A 286 6.40 -5.69 -7.36
C PHE A 286 7.46 -4.65 -7.03
N TRP A 287 7.70 -4.39 -5.74
CA TRP A 287 8.86 -3.59 -5.32
C TRP A 287 9.47 -4.10 -4.02
N ASP A 288 10.77 -3.93 -3.94
CA ASP A 288 11.55 -4.20 -2.74
C ASP A 288 11.16 -3.19 -1.65
N ASN A 289 10.92 -3.62 -0.42
CA ASN A 289 10.49 -2.74 0.66
C ASN A 289 11.56 -1.72 1.09
N ARG A 290 12.79 -1.87 0.61
CA ARG A 290 13.89 -0.90 0.79
C ARG A 290 13.89 0.21 -0.26
N LEU A 291 12.96 0.19 -1.24
CA LEU A 291 12.79 1.30 -2.17
C LEU A 291 11.93 2.41 -1.56
N PRO A 292 12.38 3.68 -1.63
CA PRO A 292 11.49 4.80 -1.43
C PRO A 292 10.40 4.76 -2.50
N HIS A 293 9.17 4.84 -2.06
CA HIS A 293 8.03 4.78 -2.97
C HIS A 293 6.87 5.66 -2.49
N GLY A 294 5.95 5.91 -3.38
CA GLY A 294 4.78 6.74 -3.12
C GLY A 294 3.83 6.75 -4.30
N ASN A 295 3.01 7.79 -4.38
CA ASN A 295 2.23 8.05 -5.58
C ASN A 295 2.32 9.53 -5.99
N SER A 296 2.09 9.79 -7.26
CA SER A 296 2.21 11.11 -7.85
C SER A 296 1.53 12.18 -7.01
N TYR A 297 2.17 13.34 -6.87
CA TYR A 297 1.63 14.48 -6.14
C TYR A 297 0.25 14.88 -6.65
N ARG A 298 0.03 14.78 -7.97
CA ARG A 298 -1.22 15.09 -8.64
C ARG A 298 -1.84 13.86 -9.29
N ASN A 299 -3.15 13.91 -9.47
CA ASN A 299 -3.90 13.12 -10.43
C ASN A 299 -4.63 14.12 -11.32
N ASP A 300 -4.07 14.35 -12.52
CA ASP A 300 -4.57 15.31 -13.49
C ASP A 300 -5.56 14.69 -14.49
N ASN A 301 -5.98 13.42 -14.27
CA ASN A 301 -7.04 12.81 -15.04
C ASN A 301 -8.34 13.61 -14.92
N ASN A 302 -9.15 13.56 -15.96
CA ASN A 302 -10.44 14.24 -15.98
C ASN A 302 -11.53 13.37 -15.31
N TYR A 303 -12.37 14.01 -14.54
CA TYR A 303 -13.66 13.47 -14.14
C TYR A 303 -14.71 13.94 -15.13
N ASP A 304 -15.39 13.02 -15.80
CA ASP A 304 -16.48 13.33 -16.73
C ASP A 304 -17.75 12.57 -16.33
N PRO A 305 -18.68 13.23 -15.63
CA PRO A 305 -19.91 12.61 -15.19
C PRO A 305 -20.88 12.25 -16.32
N THR A 306 -20.59 12.66 -17.58
CA THR A 306 -21.44 12.35 -18.73
C THR A 306 -21.09 11.00 -19.37
N ILE A 307 -19.91 10.44 -19.05
CA ILE A 307 -19.51 9.13 -19.53
C ILE A 307 -20.10 8.07 -18.61
N HIS A 308 -21.11 7.37 -19.10
CA HIS A 308 -21.71 6.22 -18.42
C HIS A 308 -21.34 4.94 -19.16
N SER A 309 -20.32 4.22 -18.68
CA SER A 309 -19.97 2.91 -19.20
C SER A 309 -20.24 1.85 -18.15
N SER A 310 -21.20 0.95 -18.43
CA SER A 310 -21.43 -0.21 -17.56
C SER A 310 -20.30 -1.22 -17.60
N ALA A 311 -19.47 -1.21 -18.65
CA ALA A 311 -18.35 -2.13 -18.85
C ALA A 311 -17.03 -1.61 -18.21
N ALA A 312 -16.93 -0.30 -17.98
CA ALA A 312 -15.73 0.33 -17.40
C ALA A 312 -16.16 1.50 -16.48
N PRO A 313 -16.77 1.20 -15.31
CA PRO A 313 -17.38 2.24 -14.47
C PRO A 313 -16.37 3.21 -13.88
N LEU A 314 -15.07 2.85 -13.82
CA LEU A 314 -14.02 3.71 -13.28
C LEU A 314 -13.34 4.61 -14.33
N GLU A 315 -13.57 4.40 -15.61
CA GLU A 315 -12.98 5.26 -16.67
C GLU A 315 -13.49 6.69 -16.58
N SER A 316 -14.80 6.86 -16.37
CA SER A 316 -15.44 8.18 -16.29
C SER A 316 -15.01 8.99 -15.09
N CYS A 317 -14.60 8.33 -13.99
CA CYS A 317 -14.23 9.04 -12.78
C CYS A 317 -12.77 9.49 -12.72
N GLY A 318 -11.94 9.09 -13.69
CA GLY A 318 -10.51 9.46 -13.74
C GLY A 318 -9.69 9.03 -12.54
N ALA A 319 -10.25 8.15 -11.70
CA ALA A 319 -9.58 7.70 -10.50
C ALA A 319 -8.51 6.65 -10.83
N ARG A 320 -7.40 6.68 -10.10
CA ARG A 320 -6.50 5.53 -10.03
C ARG A 320 -7.08 4.53 -9.06
N ALA A 321 -7.24 3.28 -9.50
CA ALA A 321 -7.72 2.17 -8.68
C ALA A 321 -6.71 1.02 -8.65
N VAL A 322 -6.38 0.52 -7.45
CA VAL A 322 -5.46 -0.60 -7.25
C VAL A 322 -5.88 -1.48 -6.08
N VAL A 323 -5.50 -2.76 -6.14
CA VAL A 323 -5.60 -3.69 -5.03
C VAL A 323 -4.20 -3.91 -4.48
N TYR A 324 -3.93 -3.46 -3.25
CA TYR A 324 -2.68 -3.77 -2.57
C TYR A 324 -2.68 -5.24 -2.16
N CYS A 325 -1.63 -5.94 -2.58
CA CYS A 325 -1.40 -7.35 -2.32
C CYS A 325 0.04 -7.49 -1.87
N SER A 326 0.29 -8.35 -0.89
CA SER A 326 1.66 -8.66 -0.49
C SER A 326 1.67 -10.02 0.17
N PHE A 327 2.84 -10.66 0.16
CA PHE A 327 3.01 -11.93 0.82
C PHE A 327 4.16 -11.88 1.82
N LEU A 328 4.04 -12.71 2.81
CA LEU A 328 4.97 -12.83 3.93
C LEU A 328 5.64 -14.21 3.83
N PRO A 329 6.98 -14.31 3.75
CA PRO A 329 7.67 -15.60 3.79
C PRO A 329 7.31 -16.41 5.04
N ASP A 330 7.32 -17.75 4.94
CA ASP A 330 7.00 -18.64 6.06
C ASP A 330 8.15 -18.70 7.07
N ILE A 331 8.24 -17.68 7.92
CA ILE A 331 9.15 -17.56 9.06
C ILE A 331 8.39 -17.36 10.37
N SER A 332 9.02 -17.60 11.50
CA SER A 332 8.37 -17.59 12.83
C SER A 332 7.60 -16.30 13.12
N ILE A 333 8.21 -15.13 12.87
CA ILE A 333 7.57 -13.83 13.13
C ILE A 333 6.30 -13.64 12.27
N ASN A 334 6.35 -14.08 11.01
CA ASN A 334 5.22 -13.96 10.10
C ASN A 334 4.09 -14.93 10.45
N ARG A 335 4.40 -16.15 10.93
CA ARG A 335 3.38 -17.07 11.44
C ARG A 335 2.61 -16.46 12.60
N THR A 336 3.30 -15.85 13.55
CA THR A 336 2.68 -15.15 14.68
C THR A 336 1.79 -14.00 14.21
N PHE A 337 2.27 -13.20 13.24
CA PHE A 337 1.50 -12.11 12.64
C PHE A 337 0.21 -12.62 12.00
N VAL A 338 0.31 -13.66 11.17
CA VAL A 338 -0.81 -14.22 10.41
C VAL A 338 -1.88 -14.83 11.34
N GLN A 339 -1.50 -15.45 12.45
CA GLN A 339 -2.47 -15.94 13.43
C GLN A 339 -3.33 -14.80 14.01
N ARG A 340 -2.74 -13.64 14.29
CA ARG A 340 -3.50 -12.46 14.74
C ARG A 340 -4.40 -11.93 13.63
N GLN A 341 -3.87 -11.80 12.41
CA GLN A 341 -4.64 -11.39 11.23
C GLN A 341 -5.83 -12.34 10.97
N LEU A 342 -5.65 -13.63 11.17
CA LEU A 342 -6.70 -14.64 11.04
C LEU A 342 -7.83 -14.45 12.07
N VAL A 343 -7.50 -14.04 13.29
CA VAL A 343 -8.51 -13.70 14.31
C VAL A 343 -9.35 -12.52 13.85
N ASP A 344 -8.71 -11.42 13.38
CA ASP A 344 -9.43 -10.24 12.89
C ASP A 344 -10.31 -10.58 11.67
N TRP A 345 -9.79 -11.40 10.75
CA TRP A 345 -10.56 -11.85 9.60
C TRP A 345 -11.81 -12.68 10.00
N LYS A 346 -11.67 -13.64 10.93
CA LYS A 346 -12.80 -14.45 11.43
C LYS A 346 -13.88 -13.60 12.11
N MET A 347 -13.48 -12.47 12.69
CA MET A 347 -14.39 -11.54 13.35
C MET A 347 -14.92 -10.44 12.41
N GLY A 348 -14.54 -10.47 11.11
CA GLY A 348 -14.91 -9.40 10.16
C GLY A 348 -14.36 -8.02 10.50
N ARG A 349 -13.33 -7.95 11.35
CA ARG A 349 -12.70 -6.69 11.78
C ARG A 349 -11.57 -6.29 10.85
N ALA A 350 -11.30 -4.98 10.75
CA ALA A 350 -10.10 -4.49 10.13
C ALA A 350 -8.85 -5.11 10.78
N PRO A 351 -7.82 -5.54 10.00
CA PRO A 351 -6.59 -6.07 10.57
C PRO A 351 -5.93 -5.05 11.51
N ARG A 352 -5.76 -5.39 12.78
CA ARG A 352 -5.21 -4.48 13.82
C ARG A 352 -3.70 -4.54 13.94
N VAL A 353 -3.07 -5.46 13.25
CA VAL A 353 -1.68 -5.82 13.50
C VAL A 353 -0.74 -5.05 12.59
N GLY A 354 -0.02 -4.09 13.17
CA GLY A 354 1.23 -3.58 12.64
C GLY A 354 1.16 -2.34 11.78
N ASP A 355 0.02 -1.72 11.60
CA ASP A 355 -0.05 -0.44 10.92
C ASP A 355 -0.40 0.69 11.90
N ARG A 356 0.49 1.68 11.99
CA ARG A 356 0.34 2.91 12.79
C ARG A 356 -0.98 3.64 12.54
N TRP A 357 -1.60 3.40 11.40
CA TRP A 357 -2.80 4.07 10.93
C TRP A 357 -4.10 3.41 11.42
N MET A 358 -4.01 2.18 11.94
CA MET A 358 -5.16 1.53 12.52
C MET A 358 -5.30 1.97 13.97
N LYS A 359 -6.39 2.65 14.29
CA LYS A 359 -6.71 2.98 15.67
C LYS A 359 -6.83 1.67 16.45
N GLN A 360 -5.99 1.52 17.46
CA GLN A 360 -6.20 0.55 18.51
C GLN A 360 -7.31 1.12 19.41
N ASP A 361 -8.55 0.73 19.18
CA ASP A 361 -9.58 0.88 20.18
C ASP A 361 -9.37 -0.24 21.19
N GLU A 362 -8.73 0.09 22.33
CA GLU A 362 -8.43 -0.85 23.43
C GLU A 362 -9.68 -1.40 24.12
N ASP A 363 -10.87 -0.91 23.79
CA ASP A 363 -12.11 -1.22 24.49
C ASP A 363 -13.05 -2.23 23.78
N ASP A 364 -12.72 -2.73 22.60
CA ASP A 364 -13.62 -3.56 21.79
C ASP A 364 -13.50 -5.09 21.99
N ASP A 365 -12.89 -5.56 23.07
CA ASP A 365 -12.91 -6.99 23.44
C ASP A 365 -14.28 -7.45 24.00
N LYS A 366 -15.26 -6.55 24.07
CA LYS A 366 -16.61 -6.84 24.56
C LYS A 366 -17.57 -7.04 23.40
N ASP A 367 -18.08 -8.27 23.31
CA ASP A 367 -19.24 -8.69 22.49
C ASP A 367 -19.03 -8.71 20.96
N CYS A 368 -18.16 -9.56 20.48
CA CYS A 368 -18.27 -10.07 19.10
C CYS A 368 -19.15 -11.32 19.07
N ASP A 369 -20.29 -11.18 18.43
CA ASP A 369 -21.16 -12.32 18.11
C ASP A 369 -20.35 -13.34 17.28
N GLN A 370 -20.01 -14.50 17.88
CA GLN A 370 -19.14 -15.54 17.29
C GLN A 370 -19.75 -16.20 16.04
N ASN A 371 -20.92 -15.76 15.60
CA ASN A 371 -21.69 -16.36 14.50
C ASN A 371 -21.47 -15.70 13.13
N ASN A 372 -20.68 -14.65 13.02
CA ASN A 372 -20.45 -13.95 11.74
C ASN A 372 -19.12 -14.34 11.12
N THR A 373 -18.89 -15.63 10.90
CA THR A 373 -17.77 -16.12 10.09
C THR A 373 -18.00 -15.70 8.65
N MET A 374 -17.14 -14.81 8.10
CA MET A 374 -17.16 -14.47 6.69
C MET A 374 -16.90 -15.74 5.86
N GLU A 375 -17.93 -16.27 5.21
CA GLU A 375 -17.80 -17.35 4.25
C GLU A 375 -17.22 -16.82 2.92
N LEU A 376 -15.89 -16.68 2.87
CA LEU A 376 -15.21 -16.44 1.60
C LEU A 376 -14.94 -17.75 0.87
N GLN A 377 -15.27 -17.80 -0.41
CA GLN A 377 -14.91 -18.92 -1.27
C GLN A 377 -13.43 -18.79 -1.65
N LEU A 378 -12.58 -19.52 -0.94
CA LEU A 378 -11.13 -19.54 -1.18
C LEU A 378 -10.70 -20.88 -1.78
N SER A 379 -9.76 -20.83 -2.72
CA SER A 379 -9.06 -22.03 -3.19
C SER A 379 -8.24 -22.67 -2.05
N THR A 380 -7.74 -23.87 -2.25
CA THR A 380 -6.81 -24.53 -1.30
C THR A 380 -5.60 -23.61 -1.01
N LEU A 381 -4.99 -23.05 -2.05
CA LEU A 381 -3.91 -22.08 -1.88
C LEU A 381 -4.36 -20.84 -1.08
N GLY A 382 -5.53 -20.29 -1.41
CA GLY A 382 -6.07 -19.14 -0.68
C GLY A 382 -6.25 -19.41 0.80
N ARG A 383 -6.71 -20.61 1.18
CA ARG A 383 -6.85 -21.06 2.57
C ARG A 383 -5.49 -21.16 3.29
N GLN A 384 -4.46 -21.69 2.60
CA GLN A 384 -3.09 -21.73 3.11
C GLN A 384 -2.52 -20.31 3.28
N LEU A 385 -2.72 -19.44 2.28
CA LEU A 385 -2.21 -18.06 2.29
C LEU A 385 -2.78 -17.22 3.45
N ILE A 386 -4.04 -17.44 3.85
CA ILE A 386 -4.61 -16.73 5.01
C ILE A 386 -4.37 -17.45 6.34
N GLY A 387 -3.73 -18.62 6.34
CA GLY A 387 -3.41 -19.39 7.52
C GLY A 387 -4.55 -20.24 8.07
N LEU A 388 -5.57 -20.55 7.25
CA LEU A 388 -6.66 -21.48 7.62
C LEU A 388 -6.19 -22.93 7.53
N ASP A 389 -5.39 -23.26 6.53
CA ASP A 389 -4.82 -24.57 6.32
C ASP A 389 -3.30 -24.51 6.44
N GLU A 390 -2.68 -25.61 6.86
CA GLU A 390 -1.23 -25.75 6.93
C GLU A 390 -0.63 -25.90 5.52
N TRP A 391 0.66 -25.54 5.41
CA TRP A 391 1.47 -25.70 4.20
C TRP A 391 2.01 -27.12 4.06
#